data_92fc716939425d00a716564bc62cb262
#
_entry.id   92fc716939425d00a716564bc62cb262
#
_cell.length_a   1.000
_cell.length_b   1.000
_cell.length_c   1.000
_cell.angle_alpha   90.00
_cell.angle_beta   90.00
_cell.angle_gamma   90.00
#
_symmetry.space_group_name_H-M   'P 1'
#
loop_
_entity.id
_entity.type
_entity.pdbx_description
1 polymer ?
#
loop_
_entity_poly.entity_id
_entity_poly.type
_entity_poly.pdbx_seq_one_letter_code
_entity_poly.pdbx_strand_id
1 'polypeptide(L)'
;MWLEEIIVGFDEHWELQKYEDIAEMLGRFNGAYLAGLPLPSEPWLCRGFLQSWTHECDKYDSGIARLEETWNQSRVKGLLPDGTFERYLSFCQNRDLLLASLEKLPKVFTHNDAWRPNLFPATDRGLTMIDWSNCGLAGVGEELGRYYGLSLNSDLGDLPDKRALANEMAIRYCEGLRKAGWRGDDHLAKFGFMASAGIRCGMMIPNLLEQLSRLPEIEEIPAKWKERCTVAVHLLDLAEASIELAGGAV
;
A
#
# COMPACT_ATOMS: atom_id res chain seq x y z
N MET A 1 -10.74 -6.98 -31.76
CA MET A 1 -10.68 -6.10 -30.59
C MET A 1 -9.81 -4.91 -30.98
N TRP A 2 -10.33 -3.71 -30.89
CA TRP A 2 -9.57 -2.48 -31.15
C TRP A 2 -9.11 -1.96 -29.80
N LEU A 3 -7.81 -1.75 -29.64
CA LEU A 3 -7.21 -1.10 -28.46
C LEU A 3 -6.80 0.30 -28.90
N GLU A 4 -7.16 1.30 -28.11
CA GLU A 4 -6.65 2.66 -28.26
C GLU A 4 -5.20 2.68 -27.76
N GLU A 5 -4.29 3.23 -28.56
CA GLU A 5 -2.90 3.43 -28.14
C GLU A 5 -2.84 4.56 -27.10
N ILE A 6 -2.33 4.24 -25.92
CA ILE A 6 -2.07 5.23 -24.88
C ILE A 6 -0.64 5.72 -25.09
N ILE A 7 -0.51 6.93 -25.66
CA ILE A 7 0.80 7.57 -25.83
C ILE A 7 1.21 8.20 -24.50
N VAL A 8 2.15 7.56 -23.81
CA VAL A 8 2.74 8.09 -22.58
C VAL A 8 4.25 8.08 -22.65
N GLY A 9 4.87 9.12 -22.12
CA GLY A 9 6.28 9.11 -21.78
C GLY A 9 6.51 8.22 -20.56
N PHE A 10 6.97 6.97 -20.76
CA PHE A 10 7.28 6.06 -19.66
C PHE A 10 8.38 6.59 -18.73
N ASP A 11 9.21 7.51 -19.20
CA ASP A 11 10.32 8.13 -18.47
C ASP A 11 9.93 9.46 -17.79
N GLU A 12 8.67 9.86 -17.88
CA GLU A 12 8.22 11.11 -17.27
C GLU A 12 8.27 11.02 -15.73
N HIS A 13 9.07 11.86 -15.10
CA HIS A 13 9.02 12.03 -13.65
C HIS A 13 7.66 12.65 -13.26
N TRP A 14 6.94 11.99 -12.35
CA TRP A 14 5.66 12.51 -11.87
C TRP A 14 5.89 13.46 -10.70
N GLU A 15 5.37 14.67 -10.84
CA GLU A 15 5.28 15.60 -9.72
C GLU A 15 4.32 15.08 -8.65
N LEU A 16 4.53 15.45 -7.38
CA LEU A 16 3.70 14.99 -6.24
C LEU A 16 2.22 15.25 -6.47
N GLN A 17 1.86 16.41 -7.05
CA GLN A 17 0.49 16.75 -7.40
C GLN A 17 -0.20 15.67 -8.26
N LYS A 18 0.53 15.01 -9.15
CA LYS A 18 -0.03 13.94 -9.99
C LYS A 18 -0.43 12.71 -9.16
N TYR A 19 0.35 12.37 -8.13
CA TYR A 19 -0.02 11.29 -7.20
C TYR A 19 -1.26 11.62 -6.38
N GLU A 20 -1.38 12.87 -5.95
CA GLU A 20 -2.53 13.39 -5.21
C GLU A 20 -3.80 13.41 -6.09
N ASP A 21 -3.68 13.87 -7.34
CA ASP A 21 -4.79 13.90 -8.30
C ASP A 21 -5.30 12.47 -8.62
N ILE A 22 -4.39 11.51 -8.76
CA ILE A 22 -4.77 10.10 -8.92
C ILE A 22 -5.46 9.56 -7.66
N ALA A 23 -5.00 9.92 -6.46
CA ALA A 23 -5.68 9.54 -5.23
C ALA A 23 -7.14 10.05 -5.22
N GLU A 24 -7.38 11.29 -5.65
CA GLU A 24 -8.74 11.83 -5.79
C GLU A 24 -9.56 11.03 -6.83
N MET A 25 -8.97 10.72 -7.98
CA MET A 25 -9.65 9.95 -9.04
C MET A 25 -10.01 8.54 -8.58
N LEU A 26 -9.12 7.84 -7.87
CA LEU A 26 -9.41 6.56 -7.23
C LEU A 26 -10.54 6.69 -6.20
N GLY A 27 -10.52 7.76 -5.41
CA GLY A 27 -11.60 8.06 -4.47
C GLY A 27 -12.95 8.27 -5.19
N ARG A 28 -12.98 8.97 -6.32
CA ARG A 28 -14.21 9.13 -7.12
C ARG A 28 -14.69 7.80 -7.70
N PHE A 29 -13.79 6.97 -8.18
CA PHE A 29 -14.09 5.64 -8.71
C PHE A 29 -14.70 4.74 -7.63
N ASN A 30 -14.03 4.57 -6.50
CA ASN A 30 -14.52 3.74 -5.39
C ASN A 30 -15.79 4.33 -4.76
N GLY A 31 -15.87 5.66 -4.64
CA GLY A 31 -17.00 6.38 -4.05
C GLY A 31 -18.30 6.19 -4.82
N ALA A 32 -18.27 5.98 -6.13
CA ALA A 32 -19.46 5.72 -6.93
C ALA A 32 -20.21 4.46 -6.43
N TYR A 33 -19.49 3.42 -6.03
CA TYR A 33 -20.09 2.20 -5.49
C TYR A 33 -20.68 2.41 -4.09
N LEU A 34 -20.03 3.22 -3.28
CA LEU A 34 -20.55 3.60 -1.96
C LEU A 34 -21.77 4.54 -2.04
N ALA A 35 -21.91 5.26 -3.15
CA ALA A 35 -23.05 6.15 -3.44
C ALA A 35 -24.22 5.44 -4.11
N GLY A 36 -24.13 4.12 -4.36
CA GLY A 36 -25.25 3.32 -4.85
C GLY A 36 -25.06 2.68 -6.22
N LEU A 37 -23.90 2.84 -6.87
CA LEU A 37 -23.59 2.05 -8.05
C LEU A 37 -23.53 0.55 -7.62
N PRO A 38 -24.22 -0.37 -8.31
CA PRO A 38 -24.21 -1.78 -7.95
C PRO A 38 -22.80 -2.38 -7.99
N LEU A 39 -22.41 -3.09 -6.95
CA LEU A 39 -21.17 -3.89 -6.97
C LEU A 39 -21.30 -5.04 -7.97
N PRO A 40 -20.27 -5.28 -8.77
CA PRO A 40 -20.25 -6.43 -9.66
C PRO A 40 -20.23 -7.74 -8.85
N SER A 41 -20.90 -8.78 -9.38
CA SER A 41 -21.11 -10.05 -8.66
C SER A 41 -20.47 -11.25 -9.34
N GLU A 42 -19.73 -11.05 -10.43
CA GLU A 42 -19.14 -12.08 -11.25
C GLU A 42 -18.22 -13.00 -10.44
N PRO A 43 -18.28 -14.32 -10.66
CA PRO A 43 -17.57 -15.30 -9.83
C PRO A 43 -16.04 -15.27 -9.98
N TRP A 44 -15.54 -14.69 -11.06
CA TRP A 44 -14.11 -14.55 -11.33
C TRP A 44 -13.46 -13.32 -10.63
N LEU A 45 -14.27 -12.44 -10.06
CA LEU A 45 -13.75 -11.27 -9.34
C LEU A 45 -12.97 -11.68 -8.09
N CYS A 46 -11.84 -11.05 -7.90
CA CYS A 46 -11.03 -11.26 -6.70
C CYS A 46 -11.78 -10.78 -5.45
N ARG A 47 -11.82 -11.62 -4.42
CA ARG A 47 -12.38 -11.29 -3.10
C ARG A 47 -11.33 -11.59 -2.05
N GLY A 48 -10.97 -10.60 -1.25
CA GLY A 48 -9.89 -10.73 -0.27
C GLY A 48 -8.49 -10.77 -0.90
N PHE A 49 -8.22 -9.89 -1.87
CA PHE A 49 -6.92 -9.79 -2.56
C PHE A 49 -5.77 -9.67 -1.57
N LEU A 50 -5.87 -8.75 -0.60
CA LEU A 50 -4.78 -8.49 0.35
C LEU A 50 -4.51 -9.70 1.25
N GLN A 51 -5.56 -10.42 1.66
CA GLN A 51 -5.45 -11.65 2.43
C GLN A 51 -4.75 -12.76 1.64
N SER A 52 -5.16 -12.99 0.38
CA SER A 52 -4.52 -13.96 -0.49
C SER A 52 -3.07 -13.61 -0.78
N TRP A 53 -2.77 -12.34 -1.04
CA TRP A 53 -1.43 -11.86 -1.27
C TRP A 53 -0.53 -12.05 -0.03
N THR A 54 -1.03 -11.74 1.17
CA THR A 54 -0.30 -11.94 2.42
C THR A 54 0.03 -13.41 2.63
N HIS A 55 -0.93 -14.31 2.38
CA HIS A 55 -0.72 -15.75 2.46
C HIS A 55 0.31 -16.28 1.44
N GLU A 56 0.29 -15.74 0.20
CA GLU A 56 1.34 -16.07 -0.76
C GLU A 56 2.72 -15.60 -0.30
N CYS A 57 2.83 -14.41 0.30
CA CYS A 57 4.08 -13.92 0.85
C CYS A 57 4.63 -14.82 1.96
N ASP A 58 3.77 -15.38 2.81
CA ASP A 58 4.17 -16.28 3.90
C ASP A 58 4.88 -17.55 3.40
N LYS A 59 4.59 -18.01 2.19
CA LYS A 59 5.26 -19.18 1.58
C LYS A 59 6.75 -18.94 1.29
N TYR A 60 7.13 -17.67 1.17
CA TYR A 60 8.50 -17.25 0.90
C TYR A 60 9.21 -16.72 2.15
N ASP A 61 8.50 -16.69 3.29
CA ASP A 61 9.09 -16.26 4.55
C ASP A 61 10.04 -17.35 5.07
N SER A 62 11.27 -16.96 5.38
CA SER A 62 12.29 -17.83 5.96
C SER A 62 12.06 -18.16 7.44
N GLY A 63 10.99 -17.60 8.03
CA GLY A 63 10.64 -17.76 9.44
C GLY A 63 11.34 -16.78 10.39
N ILE A 64 10.71 -16.51 11.51
CA ILE A 64 11.15 -15.50 12.50
C ILE A 64 12.56 -15.76 13.01
N ALA A 65 12.92 -17.02 13.27
CA ALA A 65 14.24 -17.38 13.80
C ALA A 65 15.38 -16.96 12.85
N ARG A 66 15.20 -17.15 11.54
CA ARG A 66 16.17 -16.74 10.52
C ARG A 66 16.21 -15.22 10.35
N LEU A 67 15.07 -14.57 10.49
CA LEU A 67 15.00 -13.10 10.47
C LEU A 67 15.76 -12.51 11.65
N GLU A 68 15.62 -13.08 12.85
CA GLU A 68 16.35 -12.68 14.04
C GLU A 68 17.88 -12.86 13.87
N GLU A 69 18.31 -14.00 13.33
CA GLU A 69 19.71 -14.24 13.00
C GLU A 69 20.25 -13.18 12.02
N THR A 70 19.47 -12.89 10.95
CA THR A 70 19.85 -11.90 9.94
C THR A 70 19.88 -10.50 10.55
N TRP A 71 18.91 -10.15 11.40
CA TRP A 71 18.85 -8.89 12.11
C TRP A 71 20.10 -8.63 12.95
N ASN A 72 20.61 -9.67 13.61
CA ASN A 72 21.76 -9.58 14.48
C ASN A 72 23.12 -9.49 13.74
N GLN A 73 23.15 -9.59 12.42
CA GLN A 73 24.36 -9.42 11.63
C GLN A 73 24.87 -7.96 11.71
N SER A 74 26.18 -7.79 11.86
CA SER A 74 26.81 -6.46 12.03
C SER A 74 26.49 -5.51 10.88
N ARG A 75 26.35 -6.01 9.65
CA ARG A 75 26.02 -5.25 8.44
C ARG A 75 24.56 -4.75 8.41
N VAL A 76 23.67 -5.36 9.18
CA VAL A 76 22.25 -4.99 9.25
C VAL A 76 22.00 -4.07 10.45
N LYS A 77 22.72 -4.30 11.55
CA LYS A 77 22.62 -3.46 12.74
C LYS A 77 22.95 -1.99 12.42
N GLY A 78 22.11 -1.09 12.89
CA GLY A 78 22.26 0.35 12.68
C GLY A 78 21.71 0.89 11.36
N LEU A 79 21.20 0.03 10.46
CA LEU A 79 20.47 0.47 9.26
C LEU A 79 19.01 0.78 9.55
N LEU A 80 18.43 0.09 10.48
CA LEU A 80 17.08 0.30 10.97
C LEU A 80 17.15 0.81 12.42
N PRO A 81 16.21 1.66 12.85
CA PRO A 81 16.14 2.14 14.22
C PRO A 81 16.08 1.01 15.24
N ASP A 82 16.63 1.24 16.43
CA ASP A 82 16.48 0.32 17.55
C ASP A 82 15.00 0.05 17.84
N GLY A 83 14.68 -1.17 18.23
CA GLY A 83 13.31 -1.61 18.49
C GLY A 83 12.49 -1.96 17.24
N THR A 84 13.00 -1.74 16.00
CA THR A 84 12.23 -2.05 14.77
C THR A 84 11.90 -3.53 14.67
N PHE A 85 12.76 -4.43 15.13
CA PHE A 85 12.50 -5.87 15.07
C PHE A 85 11.37 -6.29 15.99
N GLU A 86 11.36 -5.80 17.22
CA GLU A 86 10.29 -6.03 18.20
C GLU A 86 8.94 -5.49 17.72
N ARG A 87 8.95 -4.32 17.09
CA ARG A 87 7.79 -3.72 16.43
C ARG A 87 7.29 -4.61 15.30
N TYR A 88 8.18 -5.11 14.47
CA TYR A 88 7.84 -6.05 13.40
C TYR A 88 7.23 -7.34 13.92
N LEU A 89 7.77 -7.93 15.01
CA LEU A 89 7.18 -9.10 15.66
C LEU A 89 5.78 -8.81 16.20
N SER A 90 5.57 -7.65 16.81
CA SER A 90 4.24 -7.20 17.25
C SER A 90 3.27 -7.07 16.07
N PHE A 91 3.72 -6.51 14.95
CA PHE A 91 2.92 -6.48 13.72
C PHE A 91 2.53 -7.89 13.27
N CYS A 92 3.46 -8.84 13.21
CA CYS A 92 3.19 -10.22 12.80
C CYS A 92 2.11 -10.87 13.67
N GLN A 93 2.12 -10.63 14.98
CA GLN A 93 1.12 -11.14 15.93
C GLN A 93 -0.28 -10.54 15.72
N ASN A 94 -0.36 -9.30 15.20
CA ASN A 94 -1.60 -8.56 15.03
C ASN A 94 -2.07 -8.47 13.55
N ARG A 95 -1.34 -9.06 12.62
CA ARG A 95 -1.66 -8.99 11.17
C ARG A 95 -3.04 -9.53 10.85
N ASP A 96 -3.43 -10.64 11.44
CA ASP A 96 -4.74 -11.25 11.21
C ASP A 96 -5.88 -10.39 11.75
N LEU A 97 -5.67 -9.67 12.85
CA LEU A 97 -6.61 -8.65 13.34
C LEU A 97 -6.83 -7.54 12.32
N LEU A 98 -5.76 -7.04 11.69
CA LEU A 98 -5.87 -6.04 10.62
C LEU A 98 -6.64 -6.57 9.42
N LEU A 99 -6.33 -7.77 8.94
CA LEU A 99 -7.03 -8.39 7.83
C LEU A 99 -8.52 -8.58 8.13
N ALA A 100 -8.86 -9.07 9.32
CA ALA A 100 -10.25 -9.23 9.76
C ALA A 100 -10.99 -7.89 9.89
N SER A 101 -10.30 -6.81 10.27
CA SER A 101 -10.88 -5.47 10.37
C SER A 101 -11.12 -4.84 8.99
N LEU A 102 -10.23 -5.06 8.02
CA LEU A 102 -10.43 -4.64 6.62
C LEU A 102 -11.66 -5.33 6.00
N GLU A 103 -11.92 -6.60 6.33
CA GLU A 103 -13.10 -7.29 5.83
C GLU A 103 -14.43 -6.68 6.29
N LYS A 104 -14.46 -5.97 7.41
CA LYS A 104 -15.65 -5.27 7.94
C LYS A 104 -15.93 -3.94 7.24
N LEU A 105 -14.97 -3.39 6.49
CA LEU A 105 -15.14 -2.11 5.79
C LEU A 105 -16.20 -2.17 4.70
N PRO A 106 -16.89 -1.05 4.41
CA PRO A 106 -17.74 -0.92 3.25
C PRO A 106 -17.00 -1.34 1.98
N LYS A 107 -17.62 -2.25 1.19
CA LYS A 107 -16.97 -2.81 0.00
C LYS A 107 -17.13 -1.88 -1.20
N VAL A 108 -16.07 -1.81 -1.99
CA VAL A 108 -15.99 -1.10 -3.25
C VAL A 108 -15.41 -2.01 -4.32
N PHE A 109 -15.68 -1.71 -5.57
CA PHE A 109 -14.96 -2.35 -6.67
C PHE A 109 -13.61 -1.69 -6.82
N THR A 110 -12.56 -2.51 -6.96
CA THR A 110 -11.17 -2.09 -6.99
C THR A 110 -10.42 -2.71 -8.15
N HIS A 111 -9.41 -2.01 -8.64
CA HIS A 111 -8.47 -2.54 -9.61
C HIS A 111 -7.52 -3.57 -8.99
N ASN A 112 -7.18 -3.42 -7.71
CA ASN A 112 -6.23 -4.23 -6.94
C ASN A 112 -4.79 -4.25 -7.48
N ASP A 113 -4.50 -3.52 -8.55
CA ASP A 113 -3.15 -3.36 -9.10
C ASP A 113 -2.91 -1.92 -9.59
N ALA A 114 -3.48 -0.95 -8.87
CA ALA A 114 -3.29 0.45 -9.12
C ALA A 114 -1.85 0.86 -8.73
N TRP A 115 -1.02 1.10 -9.73
CA TRP A 115 0.33 1.63 -9.63
C TRP A 115 0.74 2.29 -10.94
N ARG A 116 1.81 3.10 -10.93
CA ARG A 116 2.18 3.97 -12.05
C ARG A 116 2.12 3.32 -13.44
N PRO A 117 2.67 2.10 -13.69
CA PRO A 117 2.60 1.48 -15.01
C PRO A 117 1.19 1.16 -15.52
N ASN A 118 0.21 1.05 -14.61
CA ASN A 118 -1.18 0.72 -14.95
C ASN A 118 -2.10 1.95 -14.96
N LEU A 119 -1.59 3.14 -14.64
CA LEU A 119 -2.38 4.35 -14.45
C LEU A 119 -1.98 5.45 -15.42
N PHE A 120 -2.94 5.94 -16.20
CA PHE A 120 -2.74 6.96 -17.23
C PHE A 120 -3.73 8.10 -17.00
N PRO A 121 -3.34 9.12 -16.21
CA PRO A 121 -4.17 10.30 -16.03
C PRO A 121 -4.20 11.14 -17.32
N ALA A 122 -5.40 11.46 -17.78
CA ALA A 122 -5.65 12.32 -18.91
C ALA A 122 -6.43 13.56 -18.49
N THR A 123 -6.08 14.73 -19.04
CA THR A 123 -6.67 16.02 -18.66
C THR A 123 -8.16 16.12 -18.99
N ASP A 124 -8.61 15.43 -20.03
CA ASP A 124 -9.98 15.49 -20.54
C ASP A 124 -10.84 14.25 -20.22
N ARG A 125 -10.20 13.11 -19.96
CA ARG A 125 -10.87 11.81 -19.80
C ARG A 125 -10.81 11.22 -18.39
N GLY A 126 -10.15 11.90 -17.46
CA GLY A 126 -9.92 11.38 -16.12
C GLY A 126 -8.79 10.37 -16.06
N LEU A 127 -8.99 9.24 -15.38
CA LEU A 127 -7.99 8.19 -15.20
C LEU A 127 -8.32 6.98 -16.07
N THR A 128 -7.41 6.63 -16.99
CA THR A 128 -7.45 5.34 -17.69
C THR A 128 -6.62 4.33 -16.91
N MET A 129 -7.19 3.16 -16.66
CA MET A 129 -6.51 2.05 -15.97
C MET A 129 -6.45 0.83 -16.88
N ILE A 130 -5.31 0.15 -16.92
CA ILE A 130 -5.10 -1.08 -17.70
C ILE A 130 -4.69 -2.23 -16.76
N ASP A 131 -4.67 -3.45 -17.26
CA ASP A 131 -4.36 -4.67 -16.51
C ASP A 131 -5.31 -4.93 -15.32
N TRP A 132 -6.56 -5.18 -15.65
CA TRP A 132 -7.63 -5.48 -14.69
C TRP A 132 -7.64 -6.95 -14.21
N SER A 133 -6.56 -7.69 -14.42
CA SER A 133 -6.46 -9.12 -14.08
C SER A 133 -6.72 -9.42 -12.59
N ASN A 134 -6.45 -8.48 -11.69
CA ASN A 134 -6.63 -8.61 -10.25
C ASN A 134 -7.90 -7.92 -9.72
N CYS A 135 -8.75 -7.37 -10.60
CA CYS A 135 -9.88 -6.57 -10.13
C CYS A 135 -10.86 -7.37 -9.28
N GLY A 136 -11.50 -6.69 -8.34
CA GLY A 136 -12.41 -7.36 -7.41
C GLY A 136 -13.04 -6.44 -6.38
N LEU A 137 -13.40 -7.01 -5.25
CA LEU A 137 -14.00 -6.28 -4.14
C LEU A 137 -13.03 -6.19 -2.97
N ALA A 138 -12.85 -4.97 -2.46
CA ALA A 138 -12.04 -4.71 -1.27
C ALA A 138 -12.73 -3.67 -0.37
N GLY A 139 -12.21 -3.44 0.82
CA GLY A 139 -12.68 -2.37 1.70
C GLY A 139 -12.29 -0.99 1.18
N VAL A 140 -13.11 0.00 1.48
CA VAL A 140 -12.80 1.40 1.13
C VAL A 140 -11.43 1.81 1.69
N GLY A 141 -10.59 2.41 0.87
CA GLY A 141 -9.22 2.82 1.20
C GLY A 141 -8.14 1.78 0.88
N GLU A 142 -8.45 0.48 0.75
CA GLU A 142 -7.44 -0.55 0.47
C GLU A 142 -6.70 -0.30 -0.85
N GLU A 143 -7.40 0.15 -1.88
CA GLU A 143 -6.79 0.46 -3.18
C GLU A 143 -5.80 1.63 -3.11
N LEU A 144 -6.15 2.67 -2.35
CA LEU A 144 -5.23 3.78 -2.08
C LEU A 144 -3.97 3.29 -1.36
N GLY A 145 -4.12 2.38 -0.38
CA GLY A 145 -2.99 1.81 0.35
C GLY A 145 -2.05 1.01 -0.55
N ARG A 146 -2.59 0.27 -1.52
CA ARG A 146 -1.78 -0.38 -2.53
C ARG A 146 -1.06 0.63 -3.41
N TYR A 147 -1.78 1.60 -3.97
CA TYR A 147 -1.20 2.64 -4.81
C TYR A 147 -0.05 3.36 -4.11
N TYR A 148 -0.28 3.80 -2.88
CA TYR A 148 0.73 4.48 -2.07
C TYR A 148 1.95 3.60 -1.77
N GLY A 149 1.74 2.38 -1.27
CA GLY A 149 2.82 1.47 -0.89
C GLY A 149 3.70 1.06 -2.08
N LEU A 150 3.12 0.86 -3.27
CA LEU A 150 3.88 0.59 -4.49
C LEU A 150 4.63 1.82 -4.98
N SER A 151 4.03 3.02 -4.90
CA SER A 151 4.69 4.27 -5.29
C SER A 151 5.90 4.58 -4.40
N LEU A 152 5.82 4.31 -3.09
CA LEU A 152 6.99 4.43 -2.20
C LEU A 152 8.12 3.47 -2.58
N ASN A 153 7.79 2.28 -3.05
CA ASN A 153 8.80 1.29 -3.40
C ASN A 153 9.44 1.53 -4.78
N SER A 154 8.77 2.26 -5.68
CA SER A 154 9.23 2.52 -7.04
C SER A 154 9.76 3.94 -7.26
N ASP A 155 9.01 4.94 -6.83
CA ASP A 155 9.20 6.33 -7.30
C ASP A 155 9.41 7.35 -6.18
N LEU A 156 8.86 7.10 -4.99
CA LEU A 156 8.74 8.08 -3.91
C LEU A 156 9.49 7.68 -2.63
N GLY A 157 10.37 6.69 -2.72
CA GLY A 157 11.06 6.16 -1.55
C GLY A 157 12.03 7.16 -0.91
N ASP A 158 12.61 8.06 -1.69
CA ASP A 158 13.55 9.10 -1.25
C ASP A 158 12.88 10.35 -0.65
N LEU A 159 11.55 10.45 -0.72
CA LEU A 159 10.84 11.59 -0.15
C LEU A 159 11.16 11.77 1.34
N PRO A 160 11.50 12.99 1.78
CA PRO A 160 11.85 13.25 3.16
C PRO A 160 10.65 13.13 4.10
N ASP A 161 9.46 13.50 3.67
CA ASP A 161 8.23 13.47 4.49
C ASP A 161 7.16 12.59 3.88
N LYS A 162 7.33 11.28 4.04
CA LYS A 162 6.36 10.26 3.60
C LYS A 162 5.03 10.36 4.35
N ARG A 163 5.05 10.85 5.59
CA ARG A 163 3.83 11.00 6.41
C ARG A 163 2.96 12.15 5.89
N ALA A 164 3.57 13.28 5.50
CA ALA A 164 2.83 14.39 4.90
C ALA A 164 2.16 13.94 3.59
N LEU A 165 2.89 13.23 2.72
CA LEU A 165 2.32 12.68 1.50
C LEU A 165 1.17 11.70 1.79
N ALA A 166 1.33 10.77 2.74
CA ALA A 166 0.27 9.84 3.12
C ALA A 166 -1.01 10.58 3.55
N ASN A 167 -0.87 11.61 4.37
CA ASN A 167 -1.97 12.43 4.83
C ASN A 167 -2.66 13.18 3.68
N GLU A 168 -1.89 13.80 2.78
CA GLU A 168 -2.44 14.52 1.63
C GLU A 168 -3.17 13.57 0.68
N MET A 169 -2.59 12.44 0.34
CA MET A 169 -3.25 11.44 -0.50
C MET A 169 -4.55 10.91 0.14
N ALA A 170 -4.57 10.71 1.48
CA ALA A 170 -5.79 10.31 2.19
C ALA A 170 -6.87 11.39 2.13
N ILE A 171 -6.50 12.68 2.27
CA ILE A 171 -7.42 13.82 2.14
C ILE A 171 -7.99 13.85 0.73
N ARG A 172 -7.14 13.81 -0.30
CA ARG A 172 -7.56 13.85 -1.71
C ARG A 172 -8.48 12.67 -2.08
N TYR A 173 -8.16 11.47 -1.58
CA TYR A 173 -9.03 10.31 -1.77
C TYR A 173 -10.41 10.51 -1.13
N CYS A 174 -10.47 11.01 0.11
CA CYS A 174 -11.74 11.31 0.78
C CYS A 174 -12.53 12.40 0.03
N GLU A 175 -11.87 13.43 -0.51
CA GLU A 175 -12.50 14.42 -1.40
C GLU A 175 -13.11 13.74 -2.64
N GLY A 176 -12.41 12.81 -3.25
CA GLY A 176 -12.91 12.00 -4.35
C GLY A 176 -14.17 11.22 -3.97
N LEU A 177 -14.17 10.52 -2.82
CA LEU A 177 -15.34 9.84 -2.28
C LEU A 177 -16.53 10.79 -2.13
N ARG A 178 -16.29 12.01 -1.59
CA ARG A 178 -17.33 13.05 -1.43
C ARG A 178 -17.87 13.54 -2.79
N LYS A 179 -16.99 13.76 -3.76
CA LYS A 179 -17.38 14.18 -5.12
C LYS A 179 -18.25 13.13 -5.82
N ALA A 180 -18.03 11.84 -5.53
CA ALA A 180 -18.87 10.76 -6.01
C ALA A 180 -20.23 10.62 -5.29
N GLY A 181 -20.43 11.36 -4.20
CA GLY A 181 -21.71 11.36 -3.44
C GLY A 181 -21.69 10.59 -2.12
N TRP A 182 -20.59 9.90 -1.78
CA TRP A 182 -20.50 9.22 -0.48
C TRP A 182 -20.53 10.21 0.69
N ARG A 183 -21.25 9.85 1.77
CA ARG A 183 -21.41 10.68 2.98
C ARG A 183 -21.09 9.91 4.26
N GLY A 184 -20.39 8.78 4.14
CA GLY A 184 -19.96 7.98 5.29
C GLY A 184 -18.78 8.60 6.03
N ASP A 185 -18.25 7.85 6.99
CA ASP A 185 -17.15 8.28 7.86
C ASP A 185 -15.80 8.14 7.16
N ASP A 186 -15.05 9.25 7.02
CA ASP A 186 -13.72 9.28 6.43
C ASP A 186 -12.69 8.44 7.22
N HIS A 187 -12.94 8.19 8.51
CA HIS A 187 -12.08 7.33 9.31
C HIS A 187 -12.02 5.90 8.77
N LEU A 188 -13.12 5.39 8.18
CA LEU A 188 -13.13 4.06 7.55
C LEU A 188 -12.19 4.00 6.35
N ALA A 189 -12.22 5.02 5.49
CA ALA A 189 -11.35 5.11 4.32
C ALA A 189 -9.87 5.30 4.72
N LYS A 190 -9.60 6.14 5.71
CA LYS A 190 -8.24 6.34 6.26
C LYS A 190 -7.69 5.08 6.91
N PHE A 191 -8.52 4.36 7.67
CA PHE A 191 -8.14 3.08 8.25
C PHE A 191 -7.80 2.06 7.16
N GLY A 192 -8.67 1.89 6.15
CA GLY A 192 -8.43 0.98 5.03
C GLY A 192 -7.15 1.31 4.27
N PHE A 193 -6.88 2.61 4.04
CA PHE A 193 -5.64 3.10 3.45
C PHE A 193 -4.40 2.71 4.28
N MET A 194 -4.39 3.08 5.56
CA MET A 194 -3.24 2.87 6.43
C MET A 194 -2.95 1.38 6.66
N ALA A 195 -4.00 0.59 6.91
CA ALA A 195 -3.88 -0.85 7.12
C ALA A 195 -3.39 -1.57 5.86
N SER A 196 -3.95 -1.24 4.68
CA SER A 196 -3.52 -1.84 3.42
C SER A 196 -2.09 -1.46 3.03
N ALA A 197 -1.66 -0.22 3.26
CA ALA A 197 -0.28 0.20 3.07
C ALA A 197 0.66 -0.48 4.07
N GLY A 198 0.29 -0.48 5.36
CA GLY A 198 1.11 -0.99 6.45
C GLY A 198 1.36 -2.50 6.38
N ILE A 199 0.35 -3.30 6.03
CA ILE A 199 0.48 -4.77 5.89
C ILE A 199 1.64 -5.15 4.95
N ARG A 200 2.00 -4.28 4.01
CA ARG A 200 3.13 -4.53 3.08
C ARG A 200 4.48 -4.60 3.77
N CYS A 201 4.63 -4.05 4.98
CA CYS A 201 5.84 -4.21 5.78
C CYS A 201 6.13 -5.69 6.08
N GLY A 202 5.10 -6.53 6.16
CA GLY A 202 5.21 -7.97 6.40
C GLY A 202 6.07 -8.71 5.38
N MET A 203 6.04 -8.30 4.12
CA MET A 203 6.93 -8.82 3.07
C MET A 203 8.20 -7.97 2.92
N MET A 204 8.06 -6.65 3.05
CA MET A 204 9.16 -5.74 2.75
C MET A 204 10.32 -5.90 3.72
N ILE A 205 10.05 -6.03 5.02
CA ILE A 205 11.10 -6.18 6.05
C ILE A 205 11.89 -7.49 5.86
N PRO A 206 11.27 -8.69 5.75
CA PRO A 206 12.00 -9.93 5.47
C PRO A 206 12.86 -9.87 4.20
N ASN A 207 12.30 -9.38 3.10
CA ASN A 207 13.02 -9.24 1.85
C ASN A 207 14.19 -8.26 1.95
N LEU A 208 14.01 -7.15 2.65
CA LEU A 208 15.07 -6.16 2.88
C LEU A 208 16.22 -6.78 3.68
N LEU A 209 15.91 -7.46 4.78
CA LEU A 209 16.91 -8.12 5.62
C LEU A 209 17.69 -9.19 4.85
N GLU A 210 17.00 -10.02 4.08
CA GLU A 210 17.63 -11.04 3.26
C GLU A 210 18.57 -10.44 2.21
N GLN A 211 18.16 -9.38 1.54
CA GLN A 211 18.98 -8.69 0.54
C GLN A 211 20.18 -8.00 1.20
N LEU A 212 20.02 -7.34 2.34
CA LEU A 212 21.10 -6.73 3.10
C LEU A 212 22.11 -7.75 3.57
N SER A 213 21.67 -8.94 4.01
CA SER A 213 22.55 -10.01 4.47
C SER A 213 23.46 -10.59 3.37
N ARG A 214 23.05 -10.46 2.11
CA ARG A 214 23.79 -10.93 0.92
C ARG A 214 24.72 -9.87 0.33
N LEU A 215 24.67 -8.64 0.81
CA LEU A 215 25.58 -7.60 0.33
C LEU A 215 27.04 -8.00 0.70
N PRO A 216 28.00 -7.72 -0.20
CA PRO A 216 29.42 -7.86 0.15
C PRO A 216 29.77 -6.94 1.32
N GLU A 217 30.87 -7.23 2.02
CA GLU A 217 31.41 -6.28 2.97
C GLU A 217 31.88 -5.03 2.22
N ILE A 218 31.17 -3.93 2.42
CA ILE A 218 31.42 -2.64 1.80
C ILE A 218 31.55 -1.59 2.90
N GLU A 219 32.44 -0.64 2.69
CA GLU A 219 32.68 0.43 3.67
C GLU A 219 31.46 1.34 3.83
N GLU A 220 30.65 1.51 2.78
CA GLU A 220 29.48 2.39 2.80
C GLU A 220 28.25 1.71 2.18
N ILE A 221 27.13 1.73 2.90
CA ILE A 221 25.83 1.24 2.41
C ILE A 221 25.28 2.21 1.37
N PRO A 222 24.97 1.76 0.14
CA PRO A 222 24.40 2.61 -0.89
C PRO A 222 23.09 3.29 -0.45
N ALA A 223 22.89 4.53 -0.89
CA ALA A 223 21.74 5.37 -0.51
C ALA A 223 20.37 4.65 -0.70
N LYS A 224 20.22 3.89 -1.78
CA LYS A 224 19.00 3.10 -2.06
C LYS A 224 18.61 2.13 -0.94
N TRP A 225 19.57 1.59 -0.18
CA TRP A 225 19.27 0.67 0.93
C TRP A 225 18.81 1.45 2.16
N LYS A 226 19.43 2.61 2.42
CA LYS A 226 18.98 3.52 3.47
C LYS A 226 17.54 3.99 3.21
N GLU A 227 17.24 4.36 1.97
CA GLU A 227 15.90 4.71 1.50
C GLU A 227 14.90 3.56 1.75
N ARG A 228 15.23 2.34 1.33
CA ARG A 228 14.36 1.17 1.55
C ARG A 228 14.11 0.89 3.04
N CYS A 229 15.11 1.11 3.89
CA CYS A 229 14.94 1.02 5.34
C CYS A 229 13.94 2.07 5.84
N THR A 230 14.02 3.33 5.38
CA THR A 230 13.06 4.37 5.79
C THR A 230 11.64 4.08 5.30
N VAL A 231 11.48 3.53 4.09
CA VAL A 231 10.17 3.09 3.59
C VAL A 231 9.61 1.95 4.43
N ALA A 232 10.42 0.93 4.75
CA ALA A 232 9.99 -0.20 5.57
C ALA A 232 9.52 0.23 6.97
N VAL A 233 10.27 1.14 7.61
CA VAL A 233 9.88 1.71 8.91
C VAL A 233 8.58 2.51 8.81
N HIS A 234 8.44 3.34 7.77
CA HIS A 234 7.23 4.12 7.57
C HIS A 234 5.98 3.24 7.35
N LEU A 235 6.10 2.15 6.58
CA LEU A 235 5.00 1.20 6.43
C LEU A 235 4.67 0.49 7.75
N LEU A 236 5.67 0.20 8.58
CA LEU A 236 5.46 -0.34 9.91
C LEU A 236 4.75 0.66 10.83
N ASP A 237 5.09 1.97 10.76
CA ASP A 237 4.36 3.02 11.48
C ASP A 237 2.87 3.04 11.11
N LEU A 238 2.54 2.89 9.82
CA LEU A 238 1.15 2.82 9.36
C LEU A 238 0.44 1.57 9.87
N ALA A 239 1.13 0.43 9.90
CA ALA A 239 0.58 -0.81 10.43
C ALA A 239 0.24 -0.69 11.92
N GLU A 240 1.15 -0.16 12.72
CA GLU A 240 0.95 0.06 14.17
C GLU A 240 -0.21 1.00 14.45
N ALA A 241 -0.25 2.16 13.79
CA ALA A 241 -1.37 3.09 13.93
C ALA A 241 -2.72 2.43 13.55
N SER A 242 -2.71 1.53 12.56
CA SER A 242 -3.92 0.79 12.18
C SER A 242 -4.31 -0.27 13.20
N ILE A 243 -3.35 -0.94 13.84
CA ILE A 243 -3.60 -1.92 14.92
C ILE A 243 -4.25 -1.21 16.12
N GLU A 244 -3.74 -0.05 16.51
CA GLU A 244 -4.32 0.76 17.59
C GLU A 244 -5.77 1.14 17.30
N LEU A 245 -6.07 1.56 16.07
CA LEU A 245 -7.43 1.90 15.64
C LEU A 245 -8.34 0.67 15.62
N ALA A 246 -7.85 -0.48 15.16
CA ALA A 246 -8.62 -1.73 15.13
C ALA A 246 -8.95 -2.23 16.55
N GLY A 247 -8.02 -2.09 17.49
CA GLY A 247 -8.21 -2.50 18.90
C GLY A 247 -9.14 -1.58 19.71
N GLY A 248 -9.27 -0.32 19.32
CA GLY A 248 -10.14 0.65 19.97
C GLY A 248 -11.58 0.72 19.41
N ALA A 249 -11.85 0.05 18.29
CA ALA A 249 -13.13 0.11 17.57
C ALA A 249 -13.99 -1.17 17.68
N VAL A 250 -13.60 -2.13 18.55
CA VAL A 250 -14.33 -3.40 18.79
C VAL A 250 -14.97 -3.42 20.16
#